data_ed6b3fdc3de617254b47447a72cc17ab
#
_entry.id   ed6b3fdc3de617254b47447a72cc17ab
#
_cell.length_a   1.000
_cell.length_b   1.000
_cell.length_c   1.000
_cell.angle_alpha   90.00
_cell.angle_beta   90.00
_cell.angle_gamma   90.00
#
_symmetry.space_group_name_H-M   'P 1'
#
loop_
_entity.id
_entity.type
_entity.pdbx_description
1 polymer ?
#
loop_
_entity_poly.entity_id
_entity_poly.type
_entity_poly.pdbx_seq_one_letter_code
_entity_poly.pdbx_strand_id
1 'polypeptide(L)'
;MGKYYFPAIFDPGTDDEQGFTITFPDLPGCITEGSDMNEAVYMAKDVLAGFLYGMEEDGEPIPTPSEPSSIDLPQGAFISIIEVRTDYIRDEIENKAIKKTLTIPKWLNDAAEEENINFSQLLQFAIKERLGIISKEQ
;
A
#
# COMPACT_ATOMS: atom_id res chain seq x y z
N MET A 1 -0.65 13.65 -9.63
CA MET A 1 -1.50 12.73 -10.23
C MET A 1 -1.14 11.29 -9.93
N GLY A 2 -1.77 10.65 -9.06
CA GLY A 2 -1.61 9.24 -8.83
C GLY A 2 -0.46 8.78 -7.94
N LYS A 3 0.61 9.53 -7.79
CA LYS A 3 1.72 9.13 -6.91
C LYS A 3 1.89 10.18 -5.82
N TYR A 4 1.85 9.71 -4.56
CA TYR A 4 1.89 10.59 -3.40
C TYR A 4 2.75 10.00 -2.30
N TYR A 5 3.28 10.87 -1.45
CA TYR A 5 3.87 10.43 -0.20
C TYR A 5 3.43 11.39 0.91
N PHE A 6 3.27 10.84 2.11
CA PHE A 6 2.90 11.62 3.28
C PHE A 6 3.59 11.05 4.52
N PRO A 7 3.97 11.90 5.46
CA PRO A 7 4.48 11.42 6.73
C PRO A 7 3.37 10.81 7.56
N ALA A 8 3.65 9.67 8.15
CA ALA A 8 2.73 8.97 9.04
C ALA A 8 3.35 8.86 10.42
N ILE A 9 2.56 9.07 11.45
CA ILE A 9 3.00 8.89 12.83
C ILE A 9 2.63 7.48 13.25
N PHE A 10 3.63 6.71 13.67
CA PHE A 10 3.46 5.37 14.22
C PHE A 10 3.58 5.48 15.72
N ASP A 11 2.46 5.30 16.41
CA ASP A 11 2.41 5.48 17.86
C ASP A 11 2.13 4.13 18.54
N PRO A 12 3.11 3.60 19.30
CA PRO A 12 2.90 2.33 20.00
C PRO A 12 2.00 2.45 21.23
N GLY A 13 1.66 3.67 21.62
CA GLY A 13 0.87 3.88 22.82
C GLY A 13 1.71 3.78 24.08
N THR A 14 1.04 3.88 25.23
CA THR A 14 1.69 3.82 26.54
C THR A 14 1.33 2.60 27.34
N ASP A 15 0.43 1.77 26.79
CA ASP A 15 -0.06 0.56 27.46
C ASP A 15 0.79 -0.64 27.08
N ASP A 16 0.59 -1.74 27.79
CA ASP A 16 1.25 -2.99 27.48
C ASP A 16 0.70 -3.66 26.22
N GLU A 17 -0.31 -3.07 25.62
CA GLU A 17 -0.86 -3.60 24.39
C GLU A 17 0.14 -3.44 23.25
N GLN A 18 0.33 -4.53 22.52
CA GLN A 18 1.19 -4.51 21.34
C GLN A 18 0.45 -3.90 20.18
N GLY A 19 1.20 -3.21 19.35
CA GLY A 19 0.64 -2.66 18.15
C GLY A 19 0.91 -1.17 18.01
N PHE A 20 0.36 -0.62 16.92
CA PHE A 20 0.57 0.78 16.58
C PHE A 20 -0.74 1.39 16.13
N THR A 21 -0.92 2.66 16.50
CA THR A 21 -1.91 3.52 15.87
C THR A 21 -1.18 4.39 14.86
N ILE A 22 -1.66 4.42 13.64
CA ILE A 22 -1.01 5.19 12.57
C ILE A 22 -1.93 6.32 12.15
N THR A 23 -1.41 7.54 12.18
CA THR A 23 -2.14 8.73 11.76
C THR A 23 -1.35 9.49 10.71
N PHE A 24 -2.06 10.20 9.87
CA PHE A 24 -1.45 11.04 8.85
C PHE A 24 -1.79 12.50 9.18
N PRO A 25 -0.85 13.26 9.77
CA PRO A 25 -1.15 14.62 10.24
C PRO A 25 -1.73 15.53 9.16
N ASP A 26 -1.31 15.35 7.92
CA ASP A 26 -1.79 16.19 6.82
C ASP A 26 -3.16 15.81 6.32
N LEU A 27 -3.68 14.67 6.73
CA LEU A 27 -4.94 14.13 6.22
C LEU A 27 -5.84 13.76 7.41
N PRO A 28 -6.58 14.74 7.96
CA PRO A 28 -7.47 14.46 9.11
C PRO A 28 -8.46 13.36 8.78
N GLY A 29 -8.55 12.38 9.66
CA GLY A 29 -9.43 11.23 9.47
C GLY A 29 -8.76 10.03 8.83
N CYS A 30 -7.56 10.19 8.32
CA CYS A 30 -6.81 9.08 7.72
C CYS A 30 -6.04 8.37 8.84
N ILE A 31 -6.68 7.38 9.45
CA ILE A 31 -6.17 6.69 10.64
C ILE A 31 -6.34 5.19 10.46
N THR A 32 -5.37 4.44 10.93
CA THR A 32 -5.46 2.99 10.95
C THR A 32 -4.64 2.43 12.12
N GLU A 33 -4.59 1.12 12.24
CA GLU A 33 -3.82 0.46 13.26
C GLU A 33 -3.31 -0.88 12.78
N GLY A 34 -2.28 -1.39 13.45
CA GLY A 34 -1.73 -2.70 13.15
C GLY A 34 -1.16 -3.31 14.41
N SER A 35 -1.20 -4.64 14.50
CA SER A 35 -0.78 -5.36 15.71
C SER A 35 0.74 -5.54 15.80
N ASP A 36 1.43 -5.46 14.66
CA ASP A 36 2.89 -5.50 14.62
C ASP A 36 3.37 -4.58 13.50
N MET A 37 4.69 -4.50 13.34
CA MET A 37 5.26 -3.57 12.36
C MET A 37 4.86 -3.94 10.92
N ASN A 38 4.85 -5.24 10.59
CA ASN A 38 4.46 -5.65 9.24
C ASN A 38 3.03 -5.25 8.92
N GLU A 39 2.12 -5.53 9.84
CA GLU A 39 0.73 -5.15 9.65
C GLU A 39 0.56 -3.63 9.64
N ALA A 40 1.27 -2.92 10.52
CA ALA A 40 1.18 -1.47 10.59
C ALA A 40 1.58 -0.82 9.27
N VAL A 41 2.68 -1.26 8.68
CA VAL A 41 3.13 -0.71 7.39
C VAL A 41 2.13 -1.03 6.28
N TYR A 42 1.63 -2.26 6.27
CA TYR A 42 0.61 -2.66 5.30
C TYR A 42 -0.65 -1.79 5.42
N MET A 43 -1.15 -1.65 6.65
CA MET A 43 -2.36 -0.87 6.89
C MET A 43 -2.17 0.61 6.60
N ALA A 44 -0.97 1.15 6.87
CA ALA A 44 -0.68 2.53 6.56
C ALA A 44 -0.78 2.80 5.05
N LYS A 45 -0.22 1.92 4.24
CA LYS A 45 -0.31 2.05 2.79
C LYS A 45 -1.75 1.89 2.31
N ASP A 46 -2.45 0.92 2.84
CA ASP A 46 -3.82 0.63 2.43
C ASP A 46 -4.75 1.82 2.72
N VAL A 47 -4.70 2.36 3.94
CA VAL A 47 -5.57 3.46 4.31
C VAL A 47 -5.22 4.74 3.54
N LEU A 48 -3.92 4.99 3.35
CA LEU A 48 -3.50 6.19 2.63
C LEU A 48 -3.95 6.14 1.18
N ALA A 49 -3.73 5.02 0.51
CA ALA A 49 -4.11 4.88 -0.90
C ALA A 49 -5.61 5.04 -1.09
N GLY A 50 -6.40 4.38 -0.24
CA GLY A 50 -7.85 4.48 -0.33
C GLY A 50 -8.37 5.88 -0.02
N PHE A 51 -7.78 6.53 0.99
CA PHE A 51 -8.18 7.88 1.39
C PHE A 51 -7.90 8.88 0.27
N LEU A 52 -6.71 8.81 -0.34
CA LEU A 52 -6.36 9.72 -1.42
C LEU A 52 -7.16 9.44 -2.69
N TYR A 53 -7.42 8.17 -2.97
CA TYR A 53 -8.26 7.81 -4.11
C TYR A 53 -9.66 8.43 -3.93
N GLY A 54 -10.22 8.34 -2.73
CA GLY A 54 -11.51 8.95 -2.43
C GLY A 54 -11.50 10.46 -2.62
N MET A 55 -10.43 11.12 -2.18
CA MET A 55 -10.30 12.56 -2.38
C MET A 55 -10.23 12.93 -3.86
N GLU A 56 -9.49 12.14 -4.65
CA GLU A 56 -9.42 12.38 -6.09
C GLU A 56 -10.79 12.25 -6.75
N GLU A 57 -11.55 11.21 -6.37
CA GLU A 57 -12.88 10.99 -6.93
C GLU A 57 -13.85 12.11 -6.56
N ASP A 58 -13.70 12.66 -5.38
CA ASP A 58 -14.56 13.76 -4.89
C ASP A 58 -14.08 15.12 -5.36
N GLY A 59 -12.95 15.19 -6.05
CA GLY A 59 -12.39 16.46 -6.50
C GLY A 59 -11.85 17.32 -5.37
N GLU A 60 -11.53 16.74 -4.23
CA GLU A 60 -10.97 17.47 -3.10
C GLU A 60 -9.50 17.78 -3.32
N PRO A 61 -9.05 18.97 -2.93
CA PRO A 61 -7.61 19.28 -3.08
C PRO A 61 -6.77 18.44 -2.11
N ILE A 62 -5.70 17.86 -2.63
CA ILE A 62 -4.79 17.07 -1.84
C ILE A 62 -3.68 17.99 -1.32
N PRO A 63 -3.48 18.04 0.01
CA PRO A 63 -2.50 18.96 0.58
C PRO A 63 -1.07 18.57 0.24
N THR A 64 -0.17 19.53 0.41
CA THR A 64 1.26 19.30 0.29
C THR A 64 1.74 18.60 1.57
N PRO A 65 2.58 17.57 1.48
CA PRO A 65 3.11 16.91 2.67
C PRO A 65 3.89 17.87 3.56
N SER A 66 3.69 17.74 4.87
CA SER A 66 4.47 18.52 5.85
C SER A 66 5.90 17.97 5.93
N GLU A 67 6.81 18.86 6.35
CA GLU A 67 8.16 18.42 6.66
C GLU A 67 8.13 17.52 7.89
N PRO A 68 8.71 16.34 7.85
CA PRO A 68 8.68 15.43 9.01
C PRO A 68 9.24 16.07 10.27
N SER A 69 10.26 16.91 10.14
CA SER A 69 10.88 17.55 11.30
C SER A 69 9.99 18.59 11.98
N SER A 70 8.91 19.01 11.32
CA SER A 70 8.00 20.00 11.88
C SER A 70 6.86 19.37 12.67
N ILE A 71 6.78 18.05 12.70
CA ILE A 71 5.67 17.32 13.31
C ILE A 71 6.02 16.97 14.75
N ASP A 72 5.14 17.35 15.69
CA ASP A 72 5.32 16.99 17.10
C ASP A 72 4.87 15.54 17.29
N LEU A 73 5.68 14.79 18.04
CA LEU A 73 5.43 13.36 18.24
C LEU A 73 5.10 13.05 19.69
N PRO A 74 4.12 12.19 19.94
CA PRO A 74 3.94 11.61 21.26
C PRO A 74 5.18 10.82 21.68
N GLN A 75 5.34 10.63 22.98
CA GLN A 75 6.49 9.88 23.49
C GLN A 75 6.48 8.45 22.91
N GLY A 76 7.61 8.05 22.38
CA GLY A 76 7.77 6.70 21.82
C GLY A 76 7.31 6.55 20.38
N ALA A 77 6.66 7.57 19.83
CA ALA A 77 6.20 7.53 18.44
C ALA A 77 7.32 7.91 17.47
N PHE A 78 7.19 7.47 16.24
CA PHE A 78 8.15 7.84 15.19
C PHE A 78 7.42 8.11 13.89
N ILE A 79 8.12 8.76 12.96
CA ILE A 79 7.56 9.09 11.66
C ILE A 79 8.15 8.16 10.61
N SER A 80 7.29 7.69 9.71
CA SER A 80 7.72 7.01 8.50
C SER A 80 7.02 7.66 7.32
N ILE A 81 7.74 7.77 6.21
CA ILE A 81 7.16 8.31 4.98
C ILE A 81 6.50 7.16 4.23
N ILE A 82 5.23 7.32 3.95
CA ILE A 82 4.46 6.29 3.23
C ILE A 82 4.19 6.78 1.82
N GLU A 83 4.58 5.99 0.84
CA GLU A 83 4.38 6.32 -0.57
C GLU A 83 3.36 5.38 -1.17
N VAL A 84 2.40 5.93 -1.92
CA VAL A 84 1.35 5.14 -2.56
C VAL A 84 1.05 5.69 -3.95
N ARG A 85 0.35 4.89 -4.73
CA ARG A 85 -0.14 5.30 -6.04
C ARG A 85 -1.63 5.00 -6.14
N THR A 86 -2.40 6.03 -6.47
CA THR A 86 -3.86 5.90 -6.61
C THR A 86 -4.25 5.39 -7.99
N ASP A 87 -3.41 5.60 -9.01
CA ASP A 87 -3.70 5.12 -10.36
C ASP A 87 -3.80 3.58 -10.39
N TYR A 88 -3.02 2.89 -9.55
CA TYR A 88 -3.12 1.43 -9.47
C TYR A 88 -4.47 0.99 -8.91
N ILE A 89 -5.02 1.73 -7.96
CA ILE A 89 -6.34 1.42 -7.40
C ILE A 89 -7.42 1.60 -8.48
N ARG A 90 -7.33 2.70 -9.24
CA ARG A 90 -8.29 2.96 -10.29
C ARG A 90 -8.28 1.86 -11.34
N ASP A 91 -7.07 1.44 -11.74
CA ASP A 91 -6.94 0.38 -12.73
C ASP A 91 -7.49 -0.94 -12.22
N GLU A 92 -7.27 -1.24 -10.94
CA GLU A 92 -7.81 -2.44 -10.30
C GLU A 92 -9.34 -2.43 -10.30
N ILE A 93 -9.92 -1.28 -9.97
CA ILE A 93 -11.37 -1.13 -9.93
C ILE A 93 -11.98 -1.33 -11.30
N GLU A 94 -11.34 -0.78 -12.32
CA GLU A 94 -11.81 -0.95 -13.70
C GLU A 94 -11.64 -2.38 -14.20
N ASN A 95 -10.73 -3.11 -13.59
CA ASN A 95 -10.49 -4.52 -13.91
C ASN A 95 -10.26 -4.76 -15.40
N LYS A 96 -9.56 -3.85 -16.04
CA LYS A 96 -9.23 -3.97 -17.47
C LYS A 96 -8.05 -4.90 -17.63
N ALA A 97 -8.25 -5.95 -18.41
CA ALA A 97 -7.20 -6.91 -18.68
C ALA A 97 -6.72 -6.81 -20.11
N ILE A 98 -5.45 -7.06 -20.32
CA ILE A 98 -4.87 -7.18 -21.65
C ILE A 98 -4.22 -8.57 -21.75
N LYS A 99 -4.12 -9.07 -22.97
CA LYS A 99 -3.44 -10.35 -23.21
C LYS A 99 -1.95 -10.08 -23.42
N LYS A 100 -1.11 -10.87 -22.76
CA LYS A 100 0.33 -10.75 -22.91
C LYS A 100 0.92 -12.12 -23.23
N THR A 101 1.70 -12.20 -24.29
CA THR A 101 2.36 -13.43 -24.69
C THR A 101 3.81 -13.38 -24.24
N LEU A 102 4.24 -14.42 -23.53
CA LEU A 102 5.57 -14.49 -22.96
C LEU A 102 6.26 -15.77 -23.41
N THR A 103 7.60 -15.70 -23.49
CA THR A 103 8.43 -16.84 -23.83
C THR A 103 9.25 -17.22 -22.61
N ILE A 104 9.20 -18.48 -22.23
CA ILE A 104 10.03 -19.02 -21.14
C ILE A 104 10.69 -20.30 -21.63
N PRO A 105 11.76 -20.75 -20.97
CA PRO A 105 12.38 -22.01 -21.33
C PRO A 105 11.41 -23.17 -21.20
N LYS A 106 11.54 -24.14 -22.12
CA LYS A 106 10.62 -25.28 -22.15
C LYS A 106 10.65 -26.06 -20.85
N TRP A 107 11.85 -26.30 -20.30
CA TRP A 107 11.95 -27.09 -19.06
C TRP A 107 11.21 -26.43 -17.91
N LEU A 108 11.26 -25.08 -17.84
CA LEU A 108 10.60 -24.34 -16.80
C LEU A 108 9.07 -24.42 -16.98
N ASN A 109 8.63 -24.33 -18.21
CA ASN A 109 7.20 -24.47 -18.52
C ASN A 109 6.69 -25.85 -18.09
N ASP A 110 7.45 -26.89 -18.43
CA ASP A 110 7.05 -28.27 -18.10
C ASP A 110 6.97 -28.47 -16.59
N ALA A 111 7.96 -27.97 -15.87
CA ALA A 111 7.96 -28.06 -14.40
C ALA A 111 6.77 -27.34 -13.79
N ALA A 112 6.45 -26.16 -14.31
CA ALA A 112 5.32 -25.38 -13.79
C ALA A 112 4.00 -26.08 -14.07
N GLU A 113 3.86 -26.69 -15.23
CA GLU A 113 2.62 -27.41 -15.56
C GLU A 113 2.44 -28.62 -14.66
N GLU A 114 3.51 -29.30 -14.32
CA GLU A 114 3.45 -30.43 -13.39
C GLU A 114 2.92 -30.00 -12.03
N GLU A 115 3.24 -28.78 -11.61
CA GLU A 115 2.78 -28.25 -10.31
C GLU A 115 1.47 -27.51 -10.41
N ASN A 116 0.81 -27.56 -11.58
CA ASN A 116 -0.46 -26.89 -11.81
C ASN A 116 -0.42 -25.39 -11.50
N ILE A 117 0.67 -24.75 -11.86
CA ILE A 117 0.82 -23.32 -11.63
C ILE A 117 -0.06 -22.52 -12.58
N ASN A 118 -0.81 -21.57 -12.03
CA ASN A 118 -1.56 -20.62 -12.84
C ASN A 118 -0.62 -19.48 -13.22
N PHE A 119 -0.15 -19.51 -14.48
CA PHE A 119 0.84 -18.54 -14.94
C PHE A 119 0.36 -17.10 -14.84
N SER A 120 -0.91 -16.86 -15.18
CA SER A 120 -1.47 -15.51 -15.15
C SER A 120 -1.48 -14.95 -13.73
N GLN A 121 -1.95 -15.74 -12.77
CA GLN A 121 -2.00 -15.29 -11.38
C GLN A 121 -0.62 -15.10 -10.80
N LEU A 122 0.29 -16.01 -11.10
CA LEU A 122 1.66 -15.90 -10.59
C LEU A 122 2.35 -14.67 -11.16
N LEU A 123 2.18 -14.42 -12.45
CA LEU A 123 2.76 -13.23 -13.08
C LEU A 123 2.22 -11.95 -12.44
N GLN A 124 0.92 -11.87 -12.24
CA GLN A 124 0.31 -10.70 -11.62
C GLN A 124 0.81 -10.49 -10.20
N PHE A 125 0.93 -11.57 -9.44
CA PHE A 125 1.45 -11.51 -8.08
C PHE A 125 2.88 -10.99 -8.08
N ALA A 126 3.73 -11.53 -8.95
CA ALA A 126 5.13 -11.14 -9.01
C ALA A 126 5.30 -9.66 -9.40
N ILE A 127 4.49 -9.21 -10.34
CA ILE A 127 4.55 -7.80 -10.77
C ILE A 127 4.08 -6.88 -9.65
N LYS A 128 2.98 -7.22 -8.98
CA LYS A 128 2.47 -6.43 -7.86
C LYS A 128 3.50 -6.34 -6.75
N GLU A 129 4.15 -7.45 -6.44
CA GLU A 129 5.16 -7.48 -5.40
C GLU A 129 6.35 -6.59 -5.77
N ARG A 130 6.80 -6.67 -7.02
CA ARG A 130 7.91 -5.86 -7.49
C ARG A 130 7.59 -4.37 -7.45
N LEU A 131 6.34 -4.00 -7.73
CA LEU A 131 5.88 -2.62 -7.73
C LEU A 131 5.49 -2.13 -6.35
N GLY A 132 5.45 -3.01 -5.36
CA GLY A 132 5.04 -2.64 -4.02
C GLY A 132 3.53 -2.44 -3.87
N ILE A 133 2.75 -3.03 -4.76
CA ILE A 133 1.30 -2.94 -4.70
C ILE A 133 0.78 -3.98 -3.71
N ILE A 134 -0.04 -3.52 -2.76
CA ILE A 134 -0.61 -4.41 -1.76
C ILE A 134 -1.87 -5.05 -2.31
N SER A 135 -1.92 -6.37 -2.28
CA SER A 135 -3.10 -7.11 -2.71
C SER A 135 -3.94 -7.46 -1.49
N LYS A 136 -5.25 -7.27 -1.59
CA LYS A 136 -6.17 -7.65 -0.53
C LYS A 136 -6.66 -9.09 -0.68
N GLU A 137 -6.31 -9.72 -1.77
CA GLU A 137 -6.68 -11.11 -2.01
C GLU A 137 -5.64 -12.04 -1.40
N GLN A 138 -6.11 -13.07 -0.75
CA GLN A 138 -5.25 -14.06 -0.11
C GLN A 138 -5.34 -15.40 -0.84
#